data_42ef144396350fdddaaefb70fdadcdfd
#
_entry.id   42ef144396350fdddaaefb70fdadcdfd
#
_cell.length_a   1.000
_cell.length_b   1.000
_cell.length_c   1.000
_cell.angle_alpha   90.00
_cell.angle_beta   90.00
_cell.angle_gamma   90.00
#
_symmetry.space_group_name_H-M   'P 1'
#
loop_
_entity.id
_entity.type
_entity.pdbx_description
1 polymer ?
#
loop_
_entity_poly.entity_id
_entity_poly.type
_entity_poly.pdbx_seq_one_letter_code
_entity_poly.pdbx_strand_id
1 'polypeptide(L)'
;MYNFQIDMKIEVISGSRRENANTEIMMKHVVEYVKQKDVEVKFINLSEGGFEYYRGWVSNYNEKTLQAAKDITEADVWLIGTPIYNSMYSAALNNLIEFVNYKETEGKTAGLAIIASGMIGFTDVQTLVTQLMSYFRVITNPVPVFVTADKMADGKIIDEDVKSRLNQMVDKTLELAKRN
;
A
#
# COMPACT_ATOMS: atom_id res chain seq x y z
N MET A 1 -1.92 -5.33 -34.84
CA MET A 1 -2.09 -4.70 -33.51
C MET A 1 -1.03 -5.30 -32.60
N TYR A 2 0.04 -4.57 -32.28
CA TYR A 2 1.01 -5.05 -31.29
C TYR A 2 0.37 -4.89 -29.92
N ASN A 3 0.03 -6.00 -29.26
CA ASN A 3 -0.24 -6.01 -27.83
C ASN A 3 1.08 -5.69 -27.13
N PHE A 4 1.31 -4.43 -26.77
CA PHE A 4 2.29 -4.10 -25.75
C PHE A 4 1.73 -4.62 -24.45
N GLN A 5 2.15 -5.81 -24.04
CA GLN A 5 1.98 -6.29 -22.68
C GLN A 5 2.78 -5.33 -21.81
N ILE A 6 2.10 -4.46 -21.09
CA ILE A 6 2.76 -3.56 -20.14
C ILE A 6 3.18 -4.47 -18.97
N ASP A 7 4.48 -4.68 -18.84
CA ASP A 7 5.10 -5.45 -17.74
C ASP A 7 5.02 -4.59 -16.46
N MET A 8 3.77 -4.39 -15.98
CA MET A 8 3.47 -3.50 -14.85
C MET A 8 3.81 -4.21 -13.54
N LYS A 9 4.67 -3.60 -12.74
CA LYS A 9 5.07 -4.06 -11.42
C LYS A 9 4.22 -3.40 -10.33
N ILE A 10 3.62 -4.20 -9.48
CA ILE A 10 2.75 -3.73 -8.41
C ILE A 10 3.34 -4.16 -7.06
N GLU A 11 3.52 -3.18 -6.17
CA GLU A 11 3.85 -3.45 -4.78
C GLU A 11 2.63 -3.24 -3.90
N VAL A 12 2.20 -4.30 -3.23
CA VAL A 12 1.13 -4.26 -2.23
C VAL A 12 1.76 -4.17 -0.85
N ILE A 13 1.37 -3.19 -0.04
CA ILE A 13 1.99 -2.94 1.26
C ILE A 13 0.94 -3.04 2.37
N SER A 14 1.13 -3.96 3.31
CA SER A 14 0.40 -4.01 4.58
C SER A 14 1.20 -3.28 5.65
N GLY A 15 0.77 -2.07 5.98
CA GLY A 15 1.48 -1.14 6.87
C GLY A 15 1.32 -1.41 8.37
N SER A 16 0.71 -2.49 8.80
CA SER A 16 0.58 -2.82 10.23
C SER A 16 1.68 -3.75 10.72
N ARG A 17 2.27 -3.45 11.88
CA ARG A 17 3.19 -4.38 12.57
C ARG A 17 2.50 -5.37 13.50
N ARG A 18 1.20 -5.25 13.71
CA ARG A 18 0.46 -6.17 14.57
C ARG A 18 0.25 -7.48 13.84
N GLU A 19 0.53 -8.59 14.50
CA GLU A 19 0.19 -9.92 14.02
C GLU A 19 -1.33 -10.05 13.83
N ASN A 20 -1.75 -10.76 12.80
CA ASN A 20 -3.14 -10.97 12.45
C ASN A 20 -3.96 -9.67 12.35
N ALA A 21 -3.33 -8.59 11.91
CA ALA A 21 -3.99 -7.31 11.78
C ALA A 21 -5.04 -7.32 10.66
N ASN A 22 -6.15 -6.64 10.89
CA ASN A 22 -7.17 -6.42 9.86
C ASN A 22 -6.59 -5.76 8.60
N THR A 23 -5.53 -4.95 8.73
CA THR A 23 -4.79 -4.38 7.59
C THR A 23 -4.19 -5.48 6.72
N GLU A 24 -3.58 -6.50 7.32
CA GLU A 24 -3.01 -7.64 6.59
C GLU A 24 -4.10 -8.42 5.85
N ILE A 25 -5.21 -8.71 6.52
CA ILE A 25 -6.35 -9.41 5.92
C ILE A 25 -6.89 -8.64 4.71
N MET A 26 -7.07 -7.34 4.87
CA MET A 26 -7.50 -6.43 3.81
C MET A 26 -6.54 -6.44 2.62
N MET A 27 -5.24 -6.32 2.86
CA MET A 27 -4.25 -6.28 1.79
C MET A 27 -3.97 -7.63 1.15
N LYS A 28 -4.16 -8.75 1.85
CA LYS A 28 -4.18 -10.09 1.24
C LYS A 28 -5.32 -10.24 0.23
N HIS A 29 -6.52 -9.70 0.52
CA HIS A 29 -7.60 -9.65 -0.47
C HIS A 29 -7.19 -8.85 -1.72
N VAL A 30 -6.54 -7.72 -1.55
CA VAL A 30 -5.99 -6.91 -2.66
C VAL A 30 -4.99 -7.72 -3.48
N VAL A 31 -4.06 -8.42 -2.84
CA VAL A 31 -3.09 -9.30 -3.52
C VAL A 31 -3.79 -10.36 -4.36
N GLU A 32 -4.76 -11.08 -3.78
CA GLU A 32 -5.48 -12.13 -4.51
C GLU A 32 -6.30 -11.58 -5.68
N TYR A 33 -6.83 -10.36 -5.57
CA TYR A 33 -7.50 -9.70 -6.67
C TYR A 33 -6.53 -9.27 -7.79
N VAL A 34 -5.36 -8.72 -7.43
CA VAL A 34 -4.32 -8.32 -8.39
C VAL A 34 -3.76 -9.52 -9.13
N LYS A 35 -3.57 -10.67 -8.46
CA LYS A 35 -3.10 -11.92 -9.10
C LYS A 35 -4.01 -12.44 -10.23
N GLN A 36 -5.26 -12.02 -10.28
CA GLN A 36 -6.18 -12.36 -11.38
C GLN A 36 -5.93 -11.53 -12.64
N LYS A 37 -5.02 -10.56 -12.58
CA LYS A 37 -4.66 -9.68 -13.68
C LYS A 37 -3.29 -10.10 -14.23
N ASP A 38 -3.03 -9.77 -15.46
CA ASP A 38 -1.76 -10.07 -16.14
C ASP A 38 -0.69 -9.00 -15.77
N VAL A 39 -0.20 -9.08 -14.50
CA VAL A 39 0.77 -8.12 -13.93
C VAL A 39 1.68 -8.83 -12.92
N GLU A 40 2.89 -8.30 -12.71
CA GLU A 40 3.76 -8.73 -11.62
C GLU A 40 3.30 -8.10 -10.30
N VAL A 41 3.05 -8.91 -9.28
CA VAL A 41 2.67 -8.43 -7.93
C VAL A 41 3.60 -8.97 -6.87
N LYS A 42 4.09 -8.07 -6.01
CA LYS A 42 4.80 -8.40 -4.77
C LYS A 42 4.01 -7.93 -3.57
N PHE A 43 4.31 -8.48 -2.40
CA PHE A 43 3.62 -8.17 -1.16
C PHE A 43 4.59 -7.96 -0.01
N ILE A 44 4.62 -6.76 0.53
CA ILE A 44 5.34 -6.43 1.76
C ILE A 44 4.36 -6.42 2.91
N ASN A 45 4.56 -7.34 3.86
CA ASN A 45 3.76 -7.40 5.09
C ASN A 45 4.61 -7.01 6.29
N LEU A 46 4.37 -5.84 6.87
CA LEU A 46 5.17 -5.33 7.99
C LEU A 46 4.98 -6.12 9.30
N SER A 47 3.90 -6.92 9.42
CA SER A 47 3.68 -7.79 10.58
C SER A 47 4.70 -8.92 10.69
N GLU A 48 5.33 -9.32 9.58
CA GLU A 48 6.37 -10.34 9.57
C GLU A 48 7.64 -9.93 10.32
N GLY A 49 7.81 -8.64 10.61
CA GLY A 49 8.98 -8.10 11.28
C GLY A 49 10.27 -8.18 10.46
N GLY A 50 11.40 -7.95 11.11
CA GLY A 50 12.71 -8.00 10.46
C GLY A 50 13.08 -6.75 9.66
N PHE A 51 12.23 -5.73 9.63
CA PHE A 51 12.53 -4.43 9.02
C PHE A 51 13.24 -3.54 10.05
N GLU A 52 14.37 -2.96 9.64
CA GLU A 52 15.15 -2.07 10.49
C GLU A 52 14.53 -0.66 10.55
N TYR A 53 14.90 0.07 11.59
CA TYR A 53 14.61 1.50 11.68
C TYR A 53 15.58 2.28 10.78
N TYR A 54 15.04 3.28 10.08
CA TYR A 54 15.83 4.18 9.26
C TYR A 54 16.79 5.00 10.12
N ARG A 55 18.07 5.02 9.75
CA ARG A 55 19.17 5.69 10.43
C ARG A 55 19.93 6.62 9.48
N GLY A 56 19.25 7.08 8.42
CA GLY A 56 19.89 7.86 7.35
C GLY A 56 20.55 6.94 6.29
N TRP A 57 21.30 7.54 5.42
CA TRP A 57 21.99 6.84 4.32
C TRP A 57 23.25 6.14 4.82
N VAL A 58 23.09 5.00 5.47
CA VAL A 58 24.17 4.13 5.93
C VAL A 58 24.17 2.82 5.16
N SER A 59 25.33 2.17 5.05
CA SER A 59 25.53 1.01 4.17
C SER A 59 25.22 -0.35 4.80
N ASN A 60 24.79 -0.39 6.08
CA ASN A 60 24.73 -1.63 6.85
C ASN A 60 23.31 -2.00 7.30
N TYR A 61 22.31 -1.76 6.49
CA TYR A 61 20.98 -2.30 6.69
C TYR A 61 20.87 -3.76 6.25
N ASN A 62 19.96 -4.53 6.87
CA ASN A 62 19.75 -5.91 6.49
C ASN A 62 19.12 -6.03 5.09
N GLU A 63 19.33 -7.20 4.48
CA GLU A 63 18.88 -7.49 3.12
C GLU A 63 17.36 -7.35 2.96
N LYS A 64 16.56 -7.79 3.95
CA LYS A 64 15.08 -7.70 3.91
C LYS A 64 14.62 -6.24 3.78
N THR A 65 15.21 -5.34 4.54
CA THR A 65 14.86 -3.91 4.51
C THR A 65 15.24 -3.27 3.18
N LEU A 66 16.46 -3.54 2.70
CA LEU A 66 16.95 -3.01 1.44
C LEU A 66 16.17 -3.55 0.25
N GLN A 67 15.82 -4.85 0.27
CA GLN A 67 15.02 -5.45 -0.80
C GLN A 67 13.62 -4.86 -0.85
N ALA A 68 12.95 -4.66 0.30
CA ALA A 68 11.65 -4.03 0.35
C ALA A 68 11.67 -2.59 -0.19
N ALA A 69 12.67 -1.79 0.19
CA ALA A 69 12.84 -0.44 -0.35
C ALA A 69 13.07 -0.44 -1.87
N LYS A 70 13.87 -1.39 -2.37
CA LYS A 70 14.10 -1.59 -3.80
C LYS A 70 12.81 -1.98 -4.53
N ASP A 71 12.06 -2.95 -4.01
CA ASP A 71 10.81 -3.42 -4.62
C ASP A 71 9.79 -2.27 -4.73
N ILE A 72 9.63 -1.44 -3.69
CA ILE A 72 8.79 -0.25 -3.73
C ILE A 72 9.30 0.76 -4.77
N THR A 73 10.61 1.00 -4.78
CA THR A 73 11.23 1.94 -5.73
C THR A 73 11.05 1.50 -7.19
N GLU A 74 11.13 0.20 -7.47
CA GLU A 74 11.00 -0.35 -8.83
C GLU A 74 9.54 -0.54 -9.28
N ALA A 75 8.59 -0.64 -8.37
CA ALA A 75 7.18 -0.84 -8.70
C ALA A 75 6.59 0.41 -9.40
N ASP A 76 5.72 0.18 -10.37
CA ASP A 76 4.96 1.24 -11.08
C ASP A 76 3.75 1.68 -10.27
N VAL A 77 3.19 0.76 -9.48
CA VAL A 77 1.97 0.98 -8.69
C VAL A 77 2.19 0.55 -7.24
N TRP A 78 1.80 1.41 -6.32
CA TRP A 78 1.79 1.14 -4.88
C TRP A 78 0.35 1.00 -4.38
N LEU A 79 -0.01 -0.17 -3.86
CA LEU A 79 -1.29 -0.39 -3.20
C LEU A 79 -1.05 -0.44 -1.69
N ILE A 80 -1.36 0.64 -1.01
CA ILE A 80 -0.96 0.88 0.38
C ILE A 80 -2.14 0.68 1.31
N GLY A 81 -2.01 -0.29 2.24
CA GLY A 81 -2.91 -0.47 3.36
C GLY A 81 -2.31 0.05 4.66
N THR A 82 -3.03 0.88 5.41
CA THR A 82 -2.58 1.38 6.70
C THR A 82 -3.68 1.37 7.75
N PRO A 83 -3.36 1.00 9.02
CA PRO A 83 -4.27 1.27 10.13
C PRO A 83 -4.20 2.73 10.54
N ILE A 84 -5.25 3.20 11.25
CA ILE A 84 -5.20 4.47 11.97
C ILE A 84 -4.77 4.19 13.42
N TYR A 85 -3.67 4.79 13.82
CA TYR A 85 -3.18 4.81 15.20
C TYR A 85 -3.03 6.25 15.66
N ASN A 86 -3.83 6.65 16.67
CA ASN A 86 -3.82 8.02 17.23
C ASN A 86 -3.94 9.11 16.11
N SER A 87 -4.90 8.95 15.20
CA SER A 87 -5.14 9.84 14.07
C SER A 87 -4.00 9.93 13.04
N MET A 88 -3.05 8.98 13.08
CA MET A 88 -1.92 8.91 12.14
C MET A 88 -1.92 7.56 11.40
N TYR A 89 -1.32 7.51 10.22
CA TYR A 89 -0.96 6.23 9.63
C TYR A 89 0.19 5.58 10.42
N SER A 90 0.45 4.30 10.17
CA SER A 90 1.38 3.57 11.04
C SER A 90 2.82 4.10 10.91
N ALA A 91 3.51 4.22 12.04
CA ALA A 91 4.93 4.57 12.10
C ALA A 91 5.81 3.56 11.34
N ALA A 92 5.40 2.30 11.28
CA ALA A 92 6.13 1.27 10.54
C ALA A 92 6.06 1.50 9.03
N LEU A 93 4.91 1.94 8.50
CA LEU A 93 4.78 2.34 7.11
C LEU A 93 5.66 3.56 6.81
N ASN A 94 5.62 4.58 7.68
CA ASN A 94 6.47 5.74 7.52
C ASN A 94 7.96 5.36 7.46
N ASN A 95 8.39 4.55 8.42
CA ASN A 95 9.76 4.07 8.49
C ASN A 95 10.20 3.31 7.22
N LEU A 96 9.33 2.47 6.66
CA LEU A 96 9.65 1.76 5.41
C LEU A 96 9.80 2.73 4.23
N ILE A 97 8.92 3.70 4.11
CA ILE A 97 8.95 4.69 3.03
C ILE A 97 10.19 5.61 3.11
N GLU A 98 10.77 5.83 4.30
CA GLU A 98 12.00 6.60 4.44
C GLU A 98 13.22 5.98 3.72
N PHE A 99 13.19 4.68 3.43
CA PHE A 99 14.23 3.99 2.64
C PHE A 99 14.06 4.16 1.13
N VAL A 100 12.91 4.62 0.65
CA VAL A 100 12.58 4.67 -0.78
C VAL A 100 13.32 5.85 -1.44
N ASN A 101 13.91 5.61 -2.60
CA ASN A 101 14.59 6.64 -3.37
C ASN A 101 13.57 7.52 -4.13
N TYR A 102 13.25 8.68 -3.57
CA TYR A 102 12.28 9.63 -4.17
C TYR A 102 12.64 10.13 -5.58
N LYS A 103 13.91 10.00 -6.00
CA LYS A 103 14.36 10.43 -7.33
C LYS A 103 13.90 9.46 -8.44
N GLU A 104 13.47 8.27 -8.07
CA GLU A 104 13.08 7.20 -8.99
C GLU A 104 11.57 6.88 -8.93
N THR A 105 10.79 7.75 -8.27
CA THR A 105 9.36 7.48 -8.01
C THR A 105 8.40 8.39 -8.78
N GLU A 106 8.92 9.32 -9.56
CA GLU A 106 8.11 10.25 -10.32
C GLU A 106 7.22 9.53 -11.34
N GLY A 107 5.93 9.90 -11.38
CA GLY A 107 4.96 9.34 -12.31
C GLY A 107 4.34 8.01 -11.88
N LYS A 108 4.81 7.37 -10.80
CA LYS A 108 4.15 6.18 -10.25
C LYS A 108 2.77 6.51 -9.70
N THR A 109 1.93 5.49 -9.52
CA THR A 109 0.58 5.67 -8.97
C THR A 109 0.40 4.95 -7.64
N ALA A 110 -0.49 5.47 -6.79
CA ALA A 110 -0.81 4.83 -5.52
C ALA A 110 -2.32 4.74 -5.29
N GLY A 111 -2.76 3.58 -4.79
CA GLY A 111 -4.10 3.35 -4.24
C GLY A 111 -4.03 3.17 -2.73
N LEU A 112 -5.00 3.73 -2.00
CA LEU A 112 -5.00 3.75 -0.54
C LEU A 112 -6.18 2.98 0.04
N ALA A 113 -5.90 2.09 1.00
CA ALA A 113 -6.88 1.42 1.83
C ALA A 113 -6.57 1.69 3.31
N ILE A 114 -7.51 2.30 4.03
CA ILE A 114 -7.31 2.77 5.41
C ILE A 114 -8.31 2.06 6.32
N ILE A 115 -7.82 1.48 7.41
CA ILE A 115 -8.67 0.75 8.36
C ILE A 115 -8.53 1.29 9.77
N ALA A 116 -9.67 1.40 10.48
CA ALA A 116 -9.74 1.84 11.87
C ALA A 116 -10.79 1.06 12.66
N SER A 117 -10.78 1.19 13.98
CA SER A 117 -11.83 0.66 14.86
C SER A 117 -13.16 1.40 14.71
N GLY A 118 -13.15 2.66 14.26
CA GLY A 118 -14.32 3.52 14.08
C GLY A 118 -14.12 4.52 12.97
N MET A 119 -15.01 5.50 12.85
CA MET A 119 -15.07 6.44 11.70
C MET A 119 -14.13 7.66 11.81
N ILE A 120 -13.43 7.82 12.93
CA ILE A 120 -12.61 9.02 13.20
C ILE A 120 -11.23 8.89 12.51
N GLY A 121 -10.75 9.97 11.91
CA GLY A 121 -9.37 10.11 11.42
C GLY A 121 -9.14 9.60 9.98
N PHE A 122 -10.15 9.10 9.26
CA PHE A 122 -9.96 8.60 7.90
C PHE A 122 -9.46 9.69 6.95
N THR A 123 -10.09 10.86 6.95
CA THR A 123 -9.70 12.00 6.09
C THR A 123 -8.35 12.57 6.50
N ASP A 124 -8.03 12.56 7.79
CA ASP A 124 -6.73 13.03 8.29
C ASP A 124 -5.62 12.14 7.75
N VAL A 125 -5.77 10.82 7.92
CA VAL A 125 -4.77 9.85 7.44
C VAL A 125 -4.69 9.83 5.92
N GLN A 126 -5.81 9.95 5.20
CA GLN A 126 -5.79 10.11 3.74
C GLN A 126 -4.95 11.33 3.34
N THR A 127 -5.18 12.48 3.97
CA THR A 127 -4.45 13.72 3.68
C THR A 127 -2.96 13.55 3.92
N LEU A 128 -2.57 12.97 5.06
CA LEU A 128 -1.18 12.75 5.41
C LEU A 128 -0.47 11.79 4.44
N VAL A 129 -1.11 10.69 4.07
CA VAL A 129 -0.52 9.73 3.11
C VAL A 129 -0.46 10.36 1.71
N THR A 130 -1.48 11.11 1.29
CA THR A 130 -1.45 11.81 0.00
C THR A 130 -0.34 12.88 -0.03
N GLN A 131 -0.12 13.60 1.06
CA GLN A 131 0.99 14.54 1.18
C GLN A 131 2.35 13.82 1.08
N LEU A 132 2.48 12.66 1.73
CA LEU A 132 3.69 11.83 1.62
C LEU A 132 3.90 11.38 0.17
N MET A 133 2.86 10.90 -0.52
CA MET A 133 2.94 10.52 -1.95
C MET A 133 3.34 11.71 -2.84
N SER A 134 2.84 12.90 -2.55
CA SER A 134 3.22 14.13 -3.29
C SER A 134 4.71 14.45 -3.16
N TYR A 135 5.33 14.21 -2.00
CA TYR A 135 6.77 14.34 -1.83
C TYR A 135 7.53 13.37 -2.75
N PHE A 136 7.04 12.17 -2.91
CA PHE A 136 7.59 11.16 -3.83
C PHE A 136 7.16 11.36 -5.29
N ARG A 137 6.37 12.41 -5.62
CA ARG A 137 5.80 12.68 -6.96
C ARG A 137 4.97 11.51 -7.49
N VAL A 138 4.35 10.75 -6.58
CA VAL A 138 3.46 9.64 -6.87
C VAL A 138 2.03 10.16 -7.01
N ILE A 139 1.34 9.78 -8.08
CA ILE A 139 -0.05 10.16 -8.35
C ILE A 139 -0.97 9.29 -7.52
N THR A 140 -1.66 9.88 -6.56
CA THR A 140 -2.58 9.16 -5.69
C THR A 140 -3.97 9.04 -6.32
N ASN A 141 -4.54 7.84 -6.36
CA ASN A 141 -5.95 7.65 -6.70
C ASN A 141 -6.82 8.45 -5.71
N PRO A 142 -7.67 9.38 -6.18
CA PRO A 142 -8.45 10.25 -5.31
C PRO A 142 -9.56 9.53 -4.54
N VAL A 143 -9.82 8.26 -4.82
CA VAL A 143 -10.87 7.46 -4.18
C VAL A 143 -10.25 6.37 -3.31
N PRO A 144 -9.87 6.68 -2.05
CA PRO A 144 -9.38 5.68 -1.10
C PRO A 144 -10.53 4.79 -0.61
N VAL A 145 -10.18 3.64 -0.05
CA VAL A 145 -11.14 2.78 0.63
C VAL A 145 -11.00 2.93 2.14
N PHE A 146 -12.08 3.32 2.80
CA PHE A 146 -12.17 3.36 4.26
C PHE A 146 -12.89 2.12 4.77
N VAL A 147 -12.29 1.44 5.75
CA VAL A 147 -12.80 0.20 6.33
C VAL A 147 -12.84 0.33 7.84
N THR A 148 -13.97 -0.01 8.46
CA THR A 148 -14.09 -0.11 9.92
C THR A 148 -13.94 -1.56 10.36
N ALA A 149 -13.44 -1.77 11.58
CA ALA A 149 -13.09 -3.09 12.09
C ALA A 149 -14.29 -4.06 12.19
N ASP A 150 -15.52 -3.54 12.32
CA ASP A 150 -16.76 -4.33 12.30
C ASP A 150 -17.04 -5.05 10.96
N LYS A 151 -16.36 -4.64 9.90
CA LYS A 151 -16.41 -5.29 8.57
C LYS A 151 -15.49 -6.50 8.44
N MET A 152 -14.79 -6.84 9.54
CA MET A 152 -13.82 -7.92 9.62
C MET A 152 -14.23 -8.89 10.72
N ALA A 153 -14.27 -10.18 10.43
CA ALA A 153 -14.49 -11.24 11.42
C ALA A 153 -13.75 -12.52 11.00
N ASP A 154 -13.33 -13.31 11.96
CA ASP A 154 -12.70 -14.63 11.75
C ASP A 154 -11.58 -14.64 10.70
N GLY A 155 -10.77 -13.60 10.70
CA GLY A 155 -9.67 -13.45 9.74
C GLY A 155 -10.12 -13.18 8.29
N LYS A 156 -11.32 -12.65 8.08
CA LYS A 156 -11.89 -12.39 6.74
C LYS A 156 -12.60 -11.05 6.69
N ILE A 157 -12.71 -10.50 5.49
CA ILE A 157 -13.64 -9.41 5.19
C ILE A 157 -15.02 -10.01 5.05
N ILE A 158 -15.95 -9.63 5.91
CA ILE A 158 -17.34 -10.15 5.92
C ILE A 158 -18.32 -9.27 5.14
N ASP A 159 -17.90 -8.07 4.75
CA ASP A 159 -18.72 -7.08 4.04
C ASP A 159 -18.36 -7.08 2.54
N GLU A 160 -19.33 -7.45 1.70
CA GLU A 160 -19.12 -7.53 0.23
C GLU A 160 -18.93 -6.14 -0.43
N ASP A 161 -19.51 -5.09 0.15
CA ASP A 161 -19.27 -3.72 -0.34
C ASP A 161 -17.81 -3.30 -0.15
N VAL A 162 -17.22 -3.65 1.00
CA VAL A 162 -15.79 -3.42 1.24
C VAL A 162 -14.94 -4.15 0.21
N LYS A 163 -15.22 -5.43 -0.08
CA LYS A 163 -14.48 -6.19 -1.10
C LYS A 163 -14.60 -5.53 -2.47
N SER A 164 -15.81 -5.13 -2.84
CA SER A 164 -16.09 -4.45 -4.12
C SER A 164 -15.32 -3.14 -4.24
N ARG A 165 -15.32 -2.31 -3.18
CA ARG A 165 -14.58 -1.04 -3.18
C ARG A 165 -13.05 -1.23 -3.24
N LEU A 166 -12.52 -2.25 -2.58
CA LEU A 166 -11.08 -2.60 -2.69
C LEU A 166 -10.73 -2.99 -4.12
N ASN A 167 -11.55 -3.83 -4.76
CA ASN A 167 -11.34 -4.21 -6.16
C ASN A 167 -11.42 -3.00 -7.10
N GLN A 168 -12.40 -2.12 -6.92
CA GLN A 168 -12.54 -0.88 -7.70
C GLN A 168 -11.36 0.08 -7.49
N MET A 169 -10.84 0.18 -6.26
CA MET A 169 -9.65 0.98 -5.97
C MET A 169 -8.45 0.44 -6.76
N VAL A 170 -8.24 -0.88 -6.77
CA VAL A 170 -7.19 -1.51 -7.60
C VAL A 170 -7.39 -1.14 -9.06
N ASP A 171 -8.56 -1.43 -9.64
CA ASP A 171 -8.85 -1.19 -11.06
C ASP A 171 -8.58 0.26 -11.48
N LYS A 172 -9.08 1.22 -10.70
CA LYS A 172 -8.88 2.65 -10.96
C LYS A 172 -7.42 3.07 -10.84
N THR A 173 -6.67 2.49 -9.89
CA THR A 173 -5.25 2.80 -9.74
C THR A 173 -4.43 2.27 -10.93
N LEU A 174 -4.72 1.05 -11.37
CA LEU A 174 -4.10 0.47 -12.57
C LEU A 174 -4.46 1.25 -13.85
N GLU A 175 -5.70 1.72 -13.94
CA GLU A 175 -6.13 2.56 -15.07
C GLU A 175 -5.38 3.89 -15.10
N LEU A 176 -5.15 4.52 -13.94
CA LEU A 176 -4.33 5.73 -13.84
C LEU A 176 -2.88 5.47 -14.28
N ALA A 177 -2.28 4.36 -13.84
CA ALA A 177 -0.91 4.01 -14.22
C ALA A 177 -0.73 3.79 -15.74
N LYS A 178 -1.76 3.30 -16.43
CA LYS A 178 -1.73 3.13 -17.90
C LYS A 178 -1.80 4.43 -18.68
N ARG A 179 -2.19 5.53 -18.05
CA ARG A 179 -2.38 6.85 -18.69
C ARG A 179 -1.15 7.76 -18.54
N ASN A 180 -0.23 7.37 -17.67
CA ASN A 180 1.03 8.09 -17.43
C ASN A 180 2.19 7.43 -18.20
#